data_d42ea170cd191a73703e095601a6f083
#
_entry.id   d42ea170cd191a73703e095601a6f083
#
_cell.length_a   1.000
_cell.length_b   1.000
_cell.length_c   1.000
_cell.angle_alpha   90.00
_cell.angle_beta   90.00
_cell.angle_gamma   90.00
#
_symmetry.space_group_name_H-M   'P 1'
#
loop_
_entity.id
_entity.type
_entity.pdbx_description
1 polymer ?
#
loop_
_entity_poly.entity_id
_entity_poly.type
_entity_poly.pdbx_seq_one_letter_code
_entity_poly.pdbx_strand_id
1 'polypeptide(L)'
;GTCFSTINPFSSAIGANAAGIRLTEGMTWRVVGLVGGAIAVVIYLAWYSKKVKANPEFSYAWEDREAFATQWSLGNDGAEIRFDWRRKIILFLFVAAFPIMVWGVMARGWWFPAMASSFLAITVIIMFIAATGPNKLSEKELVGAFSAGSSSLVSVSLIIGLARGINHILSEGLISDTLLYESAKVVSHVSGPVFVLSLLIVFFLLGFIVPSSSGLAVLALPIMAPLGDTAGVSRATVLCAYQWGQYAMLFLAPTGLVMATLQMLDLKYSHWLKFVWPLVVFVLVYGGILLVLQTVV
;
A
#
# COMPACT_ATOMS: atom_id res chain seq x y z
N GLY A 1 -3.71 -4.19 -5.13
CA GLY A 1 -4.55 -4.80 -4.09
C GLY A 1 -5.09 -3.80 -3.08
N THR A 2 -4.30 -2.82 -2.61
CA THR A 2 -4.74 -1.90 -1.53
C THR A 2 -5.85 -0.95 -1.97
N CYS A 3 -5.79 -0.40 -3.17
CA CYS A 3 -6.75 0.59 -3.68
C CYS A 3 -8.18 0.04 -3.73
N PHE A 4 -8.35 -1.17 -4.24
CA PHE A 4 -9.64 -1.84 -4.33
C PHE A 4 -9.74 -3.00 -3.31
N SER A 5 -9.24 -2.77 -2.08
CA SER A 5 -9.23 -3.84 -1.09
C SER A 5 -10.63 -4.17 -0.56
N THR A 6 -10.90 -5.46 -0.38
CA THR A 6 -12.19 -5.95 0.10
C THR A 6 -12.23 -6.11 1.62
N ILE A 7 -11.15 -6.62 2.20
CA ILE A 7 -11.07 -7.05 3.62
C ILE A 7 -9.84 -6.48 4.34
N ASN A 8 -9.16 -5.49 3.78
CA ASN A 8 -7.98 -4.91 4.42
C ASN A 8 -8.35 -4.30 5.79
N PRO A 9 -7.73 -4.73 6.90
CA PRO A 9 -8.08 -4.24 8.23
C PRO A 9 -7.83 -2.74 8.40
N PHE A 10 -6.82 -2.17 7.74
CA PHE A 10 -6.41 -0.77 7.88
C PHE A 10 -7.21 0.23 7.04
N SER A 11 -7.95 -0.25 6.05
CA SER A 11 -8.81 0.60 5.22
C SER A 11 -10.25 0.15 5.25
N SER A 12 -10.52 -1.09 4.84
CA SER A 12 -11.90 -1.59 4.70
C SER A 12 -12.58 -1.78 6.05
N ALA A 13 -11.92 -2.44 7.02
CA ALA A 13 -12.55 -2.72 8.31
C ALA A 13 -12.66 -1.47 9.18
N ILE A 14 -11.59 -0.69 9.30
CA ILE A 14 -11.62 0.58 10.05
C ILE A 14 -12.57 1.57 9.38
N GLY A 15 -12.54 1.65 8.04
CA GLY A 15 -13.44 2.52 7.29
C GLY A 15 -14.91 2.13 7.44
N ALA A 16 -15.25 0.84 7.36
CA ALA A 16 -16.62 0.37 7.58
C ALA A 16 -17.11 0.71 8.99
N ASN A 17 -16.27 0.48 10.01
CA ASN A 17 -16.58 0.84 11.39
C ASN A 17 -16.78 2.36 11.56
N ALA A 18 -15.90 3.17 10.99
CA ALA A 18 -15.99 4.64 11.04
C ALA A 18 -17.22 5.19 10.30
N ALA A 19 -17.65 4.53 9.22
CA ALA A 19 -18.87 4.85 8.49
C ALA A 19 -20.14 4.32 9.17
N GLY A 20 -20.04 3.50 10.21
CA GLY A 20 -21.15 2.89 10.92
C GLY A 20 -21.85 1.79 10.12
N ILE A 21 -21.12 1.03 9.30
CA ILE A 21 -21.65 -0.07 8.47
C ILE A 21 -20.89 -1.37 8.72
N ARG A 22 -21.49 -2.50 8.32
CA ARG A 22 -20.79 -3.79 8.36
C ARG A 22 -19.75 -3.90 7.24
N LEU A 23 -18.66 -4.60 7.50
CA LEU A 23 -17.59 -4.83 6.51
C LEU A 23 -18.11 -5.47 5.20
N THR A 24 -19.17 -6.25 5.28
CA THR A 24 -19.78 -6.94 4.15
C THR A 24 -20.62 -6.01 3.25
N GLU A 25 -21.07 -4.86 3.75
CA GLU A 25 -21.83 -3.90 2.96
C GLU A 25 -20.96 -3.30 1.85
N GLY A 26 -21.48 -3.27 0.63
CA GLY A 26 -20.75 -2.82 -0.56
C GLY A 26 -19.59 -3.73 -0.99
N MET A 27 -19.45 -4.94 -0.42
CA MET A 27 -18.35 -5.86 -0.75
C MET A 27 -18.35 -6.26 -2.24
N THR A 28 -19.51 -6.44 -2.86
CA THR A 28 -19.63 -6.77 -4.29
C THR A 28 -18.91 -5.75 -5.16
N TRP A 29 -19.12 -4.47 -4.92
CA TRP A 29 -18.47 -3.40 -5.68
C TRP A 29 -16.98 -3.33 -5.44
N ARG A 30 -16.53 -3.60 -4.20
CA ARG A 30 -15.10 -3.71 -3.89
C ARG A 30 -14.45 -4.91 -4.58
N VAL A 31 -15.15 -6.04 -4.68
CA VAL A 31 -14.67 -7.21 -5.44
C VAL A 31 -14.59 -6.89 -6.93
N VAL A 32 -15.62 -6.28 -7.52
CA VAL A 32 -15.61 -5.84 -8.93
C VAL A 32 -14.43 -4.88 -9.17
N GLY A 33 -14.25 -3.89 -8.28
CA GLY A 33 -13.11 -2.98 -8.31
C GLY A 33 -11.78 -3.71 -8.27
N LEU A 34 -11.62 -4.67 -7.34
CA LEU A 34 -10.40 -5.46 -7.17
C LEU A 34 -10.08 -6.28 -8.44
N VAL A 35 -11.05 -6.99 -8.99
CA VAL A 35 -10.85 -7.83 -10.18
C VAL A 35 -10.47 -6.97 -11.39
N GLY A 36 -11.24 -5.91 -11.68
CA GLY A 36 -10.92 -5.01 -12.79
C GLY A 36 -9.59 -4.27 -12.60
N GLY A 37 -9.30 -3.82 -11.37
CA GLY A 37 -8.01 -3.21 -11.04
C GLY A 37 -6.84 -4.18 -11.21
N ALA A 38 -6.98 -5.44 -10.79
CA ALA A 38 -5.95 -6.46 -10.97
C ALA A 38 -5.70 -6.75 -12.45
N ILE A 39 -6.76 -6.91 -13.24
CA ILE A 39 -6.65 -7.12 -14.70
C ILE A 39 -5.92 -5.94 -15.36
N ALA A 40 -6.28 -4.71 -15.03
CA ALA A 40 -5.65 -3.51 -15.58
C ALA A 40 -4.15 -3.44 -15.24
N VAL A 41 -3.78 -3.74 -13.99
CA VAL A 41 -2.36 -3.77 -13.58
C VAL A 41 -1.58 -4.84 -14.35
N VAL A 42 -2.14 -6.05 -14.50
CA VAL A 42 -1.49 -7.13 -15.28
C VAL A 42 -1.31 -6.73 -16.74
N ILE A 43 -2.34 -6.14 -17.36
CA ILE A 43 -2.27 -5.66 -18.75
C ILE A 43 -1.21 -4.56 -18.89
N TYR A 44 -1.21 -3.59 -17.96
CA TYR A 44 -0.24 -2.50 -17.97
C TYR A 44 1.20 -2.99 -17.83
N LEU A 45 1.45 -3.90 -16.89
CA LEU A 45 2.77 -4.50 -16.67
C LEU A 45 3.22 -5.32 -17.87
N ALA A 46 2.33 -6.11 -18.48
CA ALA A 46 2.62 -6.89 -19.66
C ALA A 46 2.94 -5.99 -20.88
N TRP A 47 2.17 -4.91 -21.04
CA TRP A 47 2.43 -3.90 -22.07
C TRP A 47 3.78 -3.22 -21.87
N TYR A 48 4.05 -2.73 -20.66
CA TYR A 48 5.31 -2.05 -20.34
C TYR A 48 6.51 -2.98 -20.53
N SER A 49 6.41 -4.22 -20.03
CA SER A 49 7.45 -5.25 -20.20
C SER A 49 7.75 -5.56 -21.67
N LYS A 50 6.71 -5.70 -22.50
CA LYS A 50 6.88 -5.89 -23.96
C LYS A 50 7.58 -4.70 -24.62
N LYS A 51 7.24 -3.48 -24.23
CA LYS A 51 7.86 -2.25 -24.75
C LYS A 51 9.34 -2.18 -24.38
N VAL A 52 9.67 -2.42 -23.11
CA VAL A 52 11.07 -2.43 -22.63
C VAL A 52 11.87 -3.57 -23.28
N LYS A 53 11.26 -4.74 -23.50
CA LYS A 53 11.93 -5.85 -24.19
C LYS A 53 12.23 -5.54 -25.66
N ALA A 54 11.33 -4.83 -26.35
CA ALA A 54 11.53 -4.42 -27.74
C ALA A 54 12.51 -3.26 -27.89
N ASN A 55 12.48 -2.31 -26.97
CA ASN A 55 13.39 -1.18 -26.90
C ASN A 55 13.77 -0.92 -25.43
N PRO A 56 14.95 -1.36 -24.96
CA PRO A 56 15.39 -1.17 -23.58
C PRO A 56 15.45 0.28 -23.13
N GLU A 57 15.69 1.23 -24.04
CA GLU A 57 15.73 2.67 -23.74
C GLU A 57 14.34 3.23 -23.34
N PHE A 58 13.27 2.50 -23.62
CA PHE A 58 11.93 2.85 -23.16
C PHE A 58 11.77 2.74 -21.63
N SER A 59 12.68 2.06 -20.95
CA SER A 59 12.66 1.96 -19.50
C SER A 59 12.85 3.34 -18.85
N TYR A 60 11.97 3.70 -17.93
CA TYR A 60 12.10 4.95 -17.16
C TYR A 60 13.36 4.99 -16.27
N ALA A 61 13.98 3.84 -15.99
CA ALA A 61 15.23 3.70 -15.24
C ALA A 61 16.43 3.36 -16.14
N TRP A 62 16.36 3.60 -17.44
CA TRP A 62 17.41 3.27 -18.39
C TRP A 62 18.74 3.94 -18.07
N GLU A 63 18.71 5.18 -17.60
CA GLU A 63 19.92 5.94 -17.22
C GLU A 63 20.70 5.30 -16.07
N ASP A 64 20.02 4.61 -15.17
CA ASP A 64 20.61 3.99 -13.97
C ASP A 64 20.96 2.48 -14.20
N ARG A 65 20.83 1.94 -15.41
CA ARG A 65 20.97 0.51 -15.74
C ARG A 65 22.32 -0.09 -15.35
N GLU A 66 23.41 0.66 -15.50
CA GLU A 66 24.75 0.18 -15.19
C GLU A 66 24.98 0.05 -13.69
N ALA A 67 24.46 1.01 -12.92
CA ALA A 67 24.46 0.95 -11.46
C ALA A 67 23.66 -0.26 -10.98
N PHE A 68 22.47 -0.48 -11.53
CA PHE A 68 21.64 -1.67 -11.21
C PHE A 68 22.30 -2.98 -11.62
N ALA A 69 22.93 -3.04 -12.80
CA ALA A 69 23.65 -4.23 -13.25
C ALA A 69 24.80 -4.60 -12.30
N THR A 70 25.50 -3.60 -11.75
CA THR A 70 26.56 -3.82 -10.79
C THR A 70 26.04 -4.23 -9.42
N GLN A 71 25.00 -3.54 -8.93
CA GLN A 71 24.43 -3.75 -7.60
C GLN A 71 23.66 -5.07 -7.47
N TRP A 72 22.90 -5.43 -8.52
CA TRP A 72 22.02 -6.59 -8.53
C TRP A 72 22.55 -7.76 -9.37
N SER A 73 23.80 -7.68 -9.86
CA SER A 73 24.44 -8.80 -10.49
C SER A 73 24.54 -9.94 -9.47
N LEU A 74 23.81 -11.02 -9.72
CA LEU A 74 24.11 -12.28 -9.09
C LEU A 74 25.54 -12.64 -9.55
N GLY A 75 26.50 -12.57 -8.62
CA GLY A 75 27.88 -12.93 -8.95
C GLY A 75 27.89 -14.22 -9.74
N ASN A 76 28.54 -14.21 -10.88
CA ASN A 76 28.59 -15.32 -11.83
C ASN A 76 29.52 -16.44 -11.31
N ASP A 77 29.53 -16.63 -10.00
CA ASP A 77 30.26 -17.73 -9.34
C ASP A 77 29.57 -19.06 -9.61
N GLY A 78 29.31 -19.43 -10.84
CA GLY A 78 28.87 -20.72 -11.35
C GLY A 78 28.49 -21.88 -10.39
N ALA A 79 28.41 -21.58 -9.11
CA ALA A 79 27.98 -22.49 -8.08
C ALA A 79 26.47 -22.76 -8.24
N GLU A 80 26.10 -23.88 -8.81
CA GLU A 80 24.75 -24.38 -8.75
C GLU A 80 24.26 -24.30 -7.30
N ILE A 81 23.35 -23.37 -7.01
CA ILE A 81 22.72 -23.24 -5.72
C ILE A 81 21.87 -24.49 -5.48
N ARG A 82 22.45 -25.51 -4.85
CA ARG A 82 21.70 -26.72 -4.49
C ARG A 82 20.57 -26.36 -3.54
N PHE A 83 19.33 -26.53 -4.01
CA PHE A 83 18.11 -26.23 -3.24
C PHE A 83 17.82 -27.42 -2.31
N ASP A 84 18.58 -27.53 -1.21
CA ASP A 84 18.44 -28.57 -0.22
C ASP A 84 17.18 -28.40 0.66
N TRP A 85 16.84 -29.42 1.46
CA TRP A 85 15.65 -29.42 2.29
C TRP A 85 15.64 -28.29 3.32
N ARG A 86 16.80 -27.82 3.79
CA ARG A 86 16.91 -26.70 4.74
C ARG A 86 16.52 -25.38 4.11
N ARG A 87 17.01 -25.11 2.90
CA ARG A 87 16.62 -23.94 2.15
C ARG A 87 15.11 -23.95 1.87
N LYS A 88 14.52 -25.15 1.65
CA LYS A 88 13.05 -25.30 1.53
C LYS A 88 12.34 -24.92 2.83
N ILE A 89 12.84 -25.36 4.00
CA ILE A 89 12.28 -24.99 5.31
C ILE A 89 12.42 -23.48 5.57
N ILE A 90 13.59 -22.90 5.31
CA ILE A 90 13.83 -21.45 5.46
C ILE A 90 12.84 -20.67 4.60
N LEU A 91 12.68 -21.06 3.34
CA LEU A 91 11.71 -20.43 2.43
C LEU A 91 10.27 -20.61 2.91
N PHE A 92 9.92 -21.81 3.38
CA PHE A 92 8.60 -22.08 3.96
C PHE A 92 8.32 -21.22 5.18
N LEU A 93 9.27 -21.11 6.12
CA LEU A 93 9.13 -20.25 7.31
C LEU A 93 8.98 -18.78 6.94
N PHE A 94 9.77 -18.31 5.96
CA PHE A 94 9.66 -16.96 5.46
C PHE A 94 8.26 -16.69 4.86
N VAL A 95 7.76 -17.60 4.02
CA VAL A 95 6.42 -17.47 3.44
C VAL A 95 5.34 -17.60 4.53
N ALA A 96 5.50 -18.48 5.50
CA ALA A 96 4.55 -18.69 6.60
C ALA A 96 4.44 -17.48 7.54
N ALA A 97 5.47 -16.62 7.61
CA ALA A 97 5.43 -15.38 8.38
C ALA A 97 4.23 -14.49 8.00
N PHE A 98 3.88 -14.42 6.71
CA PHE A 98 2.80 -13.57 6.23
C PHE A 98 1.41 -14.07 6.64
N PRO A 99 1.01 -15.33 6.41
CA PRO A 99 -0.25 -15.85 6.94
C PRO A 99 -0.37 -15.78 8.46
N ILE A 100 0.73 -16.02 9.21
CA ILE A 100 0.75 -15.88 10.67
C ILE A 100 0.45 -14.43 11.08
N MET A 101 1.09 -13.46 10.42
CA MET A 101 0.83 -12.03 10.66
C MET A 101 -0.64 -11.68 10.36
N VAL A 102 -1.17 -12.11 9.21
CA VAL A 102 -2.57 -11.84 8.83
C VAL A 102 -3.54 -12.43 9.86
N TRP A 103 -3.32 -13.68 10.27
CA TRP A 103 -4.11 -14.33 11.32
C TRP A 103 -4.02 -13.56 12.64
N GLY A 104 -2.81 -13.14 13.03
CA GLY A 104 -2.58 -12.41 14.26
C GLY A 104 -3.33 -11.06 14.27
N VAL A 105 -3.32 -10.32 13.17
CA VAL A 105 -4.08 -9.07 13.03
C VAL A 105 -5.58 -9.32 13.09
N MET A 106 -6.09 -10.30 12.34
CA MET A 106 -7.54 -10.53 12.23
C MET A 106 -8.14 -11.24 13.46
N ALA A 107 -7.44 -12.23 14.03
CA ALA A 107 -7.98 -13.06 15.10
C ALA A 107 -7.55 -12.61 16.50
N ARG A 108 -6.42 -11.91 16.62
CA ARG A 108 -5.82 -11.51 17.90
C ARG A 108 -5.68 -10.00 18.07
N GLY A 109 -6.06 -9.21 17.05
CA GLY A 109 -5.92 -7.75 17.09
C GLY A 109 -4.47 -7.27 17.18
N TRP A 110 -3.51 -8.02 16.59
CA TRP A 110 -2.11 -7.61 16.61
C TRP A 110 -1.93 -6.24 15.95
N TRP A 111 -1.08 -5.45 16.59
CA TRP A 111 -0.63 -4.17 16.09
C TRP A 111 0.87 -4.22 15.75
N PHE A 112 1.43 -3.14 15.26
CA PHE A 112 2.81 -3.09 14.74
C PHE A 112 3.87 -3.78 15.62
N PRO A 113 3.90 -3.57 16.96
CA PRO A 113 4.89 -4.24 17.81
C PRO A 113 4.78 -5.77 17.79
N ALA A 114 3.56 -6.31 17.87
CA ALA A 114 3.33 -7.76 17.84
C ALA A 114 3.65 -8.36 16.46
N MET A 115 3.31 -7.63 15.38
CA MET A 115 3.67 -8.00 14.00
C MET A 115 5.19 -8.05 13.83
N ALA A 116 5.90 -7.00 14.26
CA ALA A 116 7.37 -6.94 14.21
C ALA A 116 8.01 -8.07 15.03
N SER A 117 7.50 -8.35 16.23
CA SER A 117 7.97 -9.44 17.08
C SER A 117 7.80 -10.82 16.42
N SER A 118 6.70 -11.04 15.70
CA SER A 118 6.48 -12.32 14.99
C SER A 118 7.48 -12.53 13.86
N PHE A 119 7.77 -11.48 13.07
CA PHE A 119 8.81 -11.54 12.03
C PHE A 119 10.20 -11.73 12.63
N LEU A 120 10.52 -11.04 13.73
CA LEU A 120 11.81 -11.20 14.42
C LEU A 120 11.98 -12.64 14.96
N ALA A 121 10.94 -13.21 15.57
CA ALA A 121 10.96 -14.59 16.06
C ALA A 121 11.25 -15.58 14.93
N ILE A 122 10.57 -15.44 13.80
CA ILE A 122 10.81 -16.30 12.63
C ILE A 122 12.23 -16.09 12.07
N THR A 123 12.72 -14.85 12.03
CA THR A 123 14.09 -14.55 11.60
C THR A 123 15.10 -15.26 12.49
N VAL A 124 14.93 -15.23 13.81
CA VAL A 124 15.82 -15.94 14.75
C VAL A 124 15.81 -17.44 14.48
N ILE A 125 14.62 -18.06 14.27
CA ILE A 125 14.50 -19.47 13.92
C ILE A 125 15.24 -19.77 12.61
N ILE A 126 15.07 -18.94 11.58
CA ILE A 126 15.77 -19.07 10.30
C ILE A 126 17.30 -19.01 10.50
N MET A 127 17.78 -18.08 11.31
CA MET A 127 19.21 -17.96 11.63
C MET A 127 19.75 -19.22 12.31
N PHE A 128 19.01 -19.80 13.27
CA PHE A 128 19.38 -21.08 13.89
C PHE A 128 19.44 -22.22 12.87
N ILE A 129 18.50 -22.33 11.96
CA ILE A 129 18.51 -23.34 10.90
C ILE A 129 19.72 -23.13 9.97
N ALA A 130 20.00 -21.88 9.60
CA ALA A 130 21.13 -21.53 8.74
C ALA A 130 22.50 -21.76 9.41
N ALA A 131 22.56 -21.67 10.74
CA ALA A 131 23.78 -21.96 11.55
C ALA A 131 24.10 -23.46 11.62
N THR A 132 23.22 -24.36 11.16
CA THR A 132 23.38 -25.80 11.30
C THR A 132 23.65 -26.47 9.95
N GLY A 133 24.36 -27.61 9.96
CA GLY A 133 24.54 -28.52 8.82
C GLY A 133 25.80 -28.35 7.98
N PRO A 134 25.94 -29.10 6.88
CA PRO A 134 27.17 -29.16 6.10
C PRO A 134 27.53 -27.83 5.41
N ASN A 135 26.53 -27.05 5.02
CA ASN A 135 26.68 -25.72 4.41
C ASN A 135 26.21 -24.63 5.36
N LYS A 136 26.59 -24.73 6.64
CA LYS A 136 26.22 -23.76 7.68
C LYS A 136 26.87 -22.41 7.44
N LEU A 137 26.14 -21.36 7.70
CA LEU A 137 26.70 -20.01 7.78
C LEU A 137 27.42 -19.85 9.15
N SER A 138 28.56 -19.19 9.14
CA SER A 138 29.24 -18.79 10.36
C SER A 138 28.46 -17.74 11.13
N GLU A 139 28.74 -17.60 12.42
CA GLU A 139 28.17 -16.56 13.26
C GLU A 139 28.39 -15.16 12.66
N LYS A 140 29.59 -14.90 12.16
CA LYS A 140 29.94 -13.64 11.52
C LYS A 140 29.08 -13.34 10.27
N GLU A 141 28.84 -14.36 9.45
CA GLU A 141 28.00 -14.21 8.25
C GLU A 141 26.53 -13.97 8.62
N LEU A 142 26.01 -14.68 9.64
CA LEU A 142 24.65 -14.52 10.12
C LEU A 142 24.42 -13.14 10.72
N VAL A 143 25.31 -12.72 11.63
CA VAL A 143 25.24 -11.38 12.24
C VAL A 143 25.46 -10.29 11.19
N GLY A 144 26.38 -10.52 10.26
CA GLY A 144 26.62 -9.61 9.13
C GLY A 144 25.39 -9.44 8.26
N ALA A 145 24.70 -10.53 7.87
CA ALA A 145 23.48 -10.48 7.09
C ALA A 145 22.33 -9.76 7.82
N PHE A 146 22.15 -10.06 9.12
CA PHE A 146 21.16 -9.38 9.96
C PHE A 146 21.46 -7.88 10.09
N SER A 147 22.71 -7.53 10.35
CA SER A 147 23.13 -6.13 10.47
C SER A 147 22.99 -5.36 9.16
N ALA A 148 23.34 -5.97 8.03
CA ALA A 148 23.17 -5.37 6.72
C ALA A 148 21.67 -5.12 6.41
N GLY A 149 20.82 -6.11 6.67
CA GLY A 149 19.37 -5.96 6.52
C GLY A 149 18.80 -4.86 7.42
N SER A 150 19.22 -4.81 8.69
CA SER A 150 18.79 -3.77 9.62
C SER A 150 19.27 -2.38 9.20
N SER A 151 20.49 -2.26 8.76
CA SER A 151 21.08 -0.99 8.30
C SER A 151 20.35 -0.44 7.07
N SER A 152 19.95 -1.30 6.14
CA SER A 152 19.18 -0.89 4.96
C SER A 152 17.81 -0.26 5.30
N LEU A 153 17.28 -0.55 6.49
CA LEU A 153 15.98 -0.03 6.95
C LEU A 153 16.09 1.24 7.81
N VAL A 154 17.28 1.68 8.19
CA VAL A 154 17.46 2.89 9.04
C VAL A 154 16.94 4.13 8.34
N SER A 155 17.30 4.36 7.09
CA SER A 155 16.81 5.49 6.28
C SER A 155 15.29 5.48 6.14
N VAL A 156 14.71 4.30 5.91
CA VAL A 156 13.27 4.07 5.86
C VAL A 156 12.59 4.45 7.19
N SER A 157 13.15 4.03 8.31
CA SER A 157 12.61 4.34 9.64
C SER A 157 12.61 5.84 9.92
N LEU A 158 13.66 6.55 9.52
CA LEU A 158 13.75 8.01 9.64
C LEU A 158 12.69 8.72 8.80
N ILE A 159 12.49 8.30 7.55
CA ILE A 159 11.45 8.85 6.67
C ILE A 159 10.06 8.66 7.28
N ILE A 160 9.76 7.47 7.80
CA ILE A 160 8.49 7.18 8.47
C ILE A 160 8.33 8.05 9.73
N GLY A 161 9.38 8.22 10.52
CA GLY A 161 9.37 9.08 11.70
C GLY A 161 9.05 10.53 11.36
N LEU A 162 9.72 11.10 10.34
CA LEU A 162 9.47 12.47 9.86
C LEU A 162 8.03 12.63 9.33
N ALA A 163 7.55 11.67 8.54
CA ALA A 163 6.18 11.69 8.03
C ALA A 163 5.14 11.67 9.18
N ARG A 164 5.41 10.90 10.25
CA ARG A 164 4.57 10.91 11.47
C ARG A 164 4.61 12.24 12.18
N GLY A 165 5.77 12.89 12.27
CA GLY A 165 5.91 14.24 12.84
C GLY A 165 5.07 15.27 12.07
N ILE A 166 5.12 15.25 10.75
CA ILE A 166 4.29 16.13 9.91
C ILE A 166 2.80 15.90 10.18
N ASN A 167 2.35 14.63 10.20
CA ASN A 167 0.96 14.32 10.50
C ASN A 167 0.53 14.79 11.90
N HIS A 168 1.40 14.67 12.89
CA HIS A 168 1.12 15.16 14.24
C HIS A 168 0.92 16.70 14.24
N ILE A 169 1.79 17.45 13.58
CA ILE A 169 1.66 18.91 13.44
C ILE A 169 0.35 19.28 12.74
N LEU A 170 -0.02 18.59 11.66
CA LEU A 170 -1.26 18.85 10.92
C LEU A 170 -2.51 18.58 11.79
N SER A 171 -2.46 17.55 12.63
CA SER A 171 -3.56 17.19 13.53
C SER A 171 -3.66 18.15 14.71
N GLU A 172 -2.56 18.39 15.44
CA GLU A 172 -2.53 19.32 16.58
C GLU A 172 -2.83 20.76 16.19
N GLY A 173 -2.40 21.16 14.98
CA GLY A 173 -2.71 22.47 14.42
C GLY A 173 -4.14 22.62 13.89
N LEU A 174 -4.99 21.59 14.00
CA LEU A 174 -6.37 21.54 13.47
C LEU A 174 -6.45 21.83 11.96
N ILE A 175 -5.33 21.68 11.25
CA ILE A 175 -5.27 21.91 9.80
C ILE A 175 -6.07 20.84 9.07
N SER A 176 -5.90 19.57 9.46
CA SER A 176 -6.64 18.45 8.88
C SER A 176 -8.14 18.60 9.09
N ASP A 177 -8.57 19.02 10.28
CA ASP A 177 -9.99 19.24 10.63
C ASP A 177 -10.60 20.39 9.83
N THR A 178 -9.86 21.49 9.68
CA THR A 178 -10.28 22.65 8.89
C THR A 178 -10.49 22.28 7.42
N LEU A 179 -9.53 21.54 6.83
CA LEU A 179 -9.60 21.09 5.46
C LEU A 179 -10.76 20.11 5.24
N LEU A 180 -11.00 19.21 6.20
CA LEU A 180 -12.13 18.30 6.16
C LEU A 180 -13.47 19.06 6.22
N TYR A 181 -13.58 20.03 7.13
CA TYR A 181 -14.78 20.84 7.28
C TYR A 181 -15.12 21.64 6.01
N GLU A 182 -14.13 22.31 5.41
CA GLU A 182 -14.34 23.02 4.15
C GLU A 182 -14.66 22.06 2.99
N SER A 183 -14.02 20.89 2.96
CA SER A 183 -14.34 19.84 1.97
C SER A 183 -15.79 19.34 2.12
N ALA A 184 -16.27 19.16 3.36
CA ALA A 184 -17.63 18.75 3.63
C ALA A 184 -18.65 19.80 3.13
N LYS A 185 -18.38 21.09 3.28
CA LYS A 185 -19.22 22.16 2.74
C LYS A 185 -19.33 22.08 1.22
N VAL A 186 -18.23 21.83 0.53
CA VAL A 186 -18.23 21.74 -0.94
C VAL A 186 -19.14 20.62 -1.42
N VAL A 187 -19.10 19.46 -0.77
CA VAL A 187 -19.90 18.29 -1.19
C VAL A 187 -21.33 18.30 -0.67
N SER A 188 -21.66 19.10 0.36
CA SER A 188 -23.00 19.11 0.98
C SER A 188 -24.12 19.67 0.08
N HIS A 189 -23.76 20.37 -1.01
CA HIS A 189 -24.69 21.03 -1.92
C HIS A 189 -25.00 20.21 -3.18
N VAL A 190 -24.42 19.03 -3.32
CA VAL A 190 -24.57 18.15 -4.49
C VAL A 190 -25.12 16.79 -4.07
N SER A 191 -25.77 16.07 -4.98
CA SER A 191 -26.40 14.79 -4.70
C SER A 191 -26.09 13.74 -5.78
N GLY A 192 -26.37 12.50 -5.47
CA GLY A 192 -26.26 11.37 -6.40
C GLY A 192 -24.85 11.22 -7.01
N PRO A 193 -24.76 11.02 -8.33
CA PRO A 193 -23.49 10.79 -9.02
C PRO A 193 -22.46 11.93 -8.85
N VAL A 194 -22.95 13.18 -8.80
CA VAL A 194 -22.06 14.36 -8.62
C VAL A 194 -21.42 14.33 -7.23
N PHE A 195 -22.19 13.95 -6.22
CA PHE A 195 -21.70 13.80 -4.84
C PHE A 195 -20.55 12.78 -4.76
N VAL A 196 -20.75 11.57 -5.31
CA VAL A 196 -19.71 10.52 -5.21
C VAL A 196 -18.46 10.84 -5.99
N LEU A 197 -18.56 11.50 -7.15
CA LEU A 197 -17.41 11.97 -7.91
C LEU A 197 -16.67 13.09 -7.17
N SER A 198 -17.42 14.01 -6.56
CA SER A 198 -16.82 15.06 -5.71
C SER A 198 -16.10 14.46 -4.51
N LEU A 199 -16.68 13.45 -3.84
CA LEU A 199 -16.04 12.73 -2.76
C LEU A 199 -14.76 12.02 -3.20
N LEU A 200 -14.77 11.37 -4.37
CA LEU A 200 -13.59 10.72 -4.93
C LEU A 200 -12.41 11.71 -5.05
N ILE A 201 -12.68 12.91 -5.56
CA ILE A 201 -11.67 13.96 -5.71
C ILE A 201 -11.27 14.53 -4.34
N VAL A 202 -12.22 14.77 -3.45
CA VAL A 202 -11.94 15.23 -2.07
C VAL A 202 -11.03 14.25 -1.35
N PHE A 203 -11.34 12.96 -1.38
CA PHE A 203 -10.50 11.94 -0.73
C PHE A 203 -9.16 11.75 -1.42
N PHE A 204 -9.09 11.98 -2.74
CA PHE A 204 -7.82 12.03 -3.45
C PHE A 204 -6.95 13.18 -2.93
N LEU A 205 -7.47 14.37 -2.81
CA LEU A 205 -6.72 15.54 -2.31
C LEU A 205 -6.37 15.40 -0.82
N LEU A 206 -7.33 14.98 0.01
CA LEU A 206 -7.10 14.74 1.43
C LEU A 206 -6.06 13.63 1.69
N GLY A 207 -5.96 12.65 0.79
CA GLY A 207 -4.93 11.60 0.86
C GLY A 207 -3.51 12.12 0.75
N PHE A 208 -3.28 13.30 0.14
CA PHE A 208 -1.99 13.96 0.12
C PHE A 208 -1.65 14.59 1.48
N ILE A 209 -2.66 15.19 2.12
CA ILE A 209 -2.50 15.92 3.39
C ILE A 209 -2.45 14.95 4.56
N VAL A 210 -3.31 13.93 4.55
CA VAL A 210 -3.38 12.87 5.56
C VAL A 210 -2.99 11.54 4.92
N PRO A 211 -1.70 11.25 4.74
CA PRO A 211 -1.21 10.04 4.05
C PRO A 211 -1.29 8.79 4.94
N SER A 212 -2.35 8.68 5.73
CA SER A 212 -2.65 7.55 6.61
C SER A 212 -4.04 7.02 6.29
N SER A 213 -4.14 5.79 5.79
CA SER A 213 -5.42 5.21 5.43
C SER A 213 -6.36 5.09 6.63
N SER A 214 -5.93 4.50 7.73
CA SER A 214 -6.75 4.40 8.94
C SER A 214 -7.02 5.78 9.58
N GLY A 215 -6.03 6.68 9.56
CA GLY A 215 -6.18 8.03 10.10
C GLY A 215 -7.24 8.83 9.37
N LEU A 216 -7.18 8.88 8.03
CA LEU A 216 -8.18 9.59 7.24
C LEU A 216 -9.57 8.94 7.34
N ALA A 217 -9.64 7.59 7.42
CA ALA A 217 -10.92 6.91 7.62
C ALA A 217 -11.62 7.35 8.90
N VAL A 218 -10.90 7.32 10.04
CA VAL A 218 -11.45 7.68 11.35
C VAL A 218 -11.80 9.17 11.42
N LEU A 219 -11.02 10.03 10.78
CA LEU A 219 -11.23 11.47 10.75
C LEU A 219 -12.43 11.84 9.87
N ALA A 220 -12.50 11.31 8.65
CA ALA A 220 -13.39 11.81 7.62
C ALA A 220 -14.72 11.06 7.52
N LEU A 221 -14.73 9.73 7.67
CA LEU A 221 -15.95 8.94 7.43
C LEU A 221 -17.09 9.21 8.42
N PRO A 222 -16.86 9.51 9.72
CA PRO A 222 -17.94 9.91 10.62
C PRO A 222 -18.71 11.16 10.17
N ILE A 223 -18.08 12.01 9.34
CA ILE A 223 -18.68 13.22 8.79
C ILE A 223 -19.25 12.95 7.39
N MET A 224 -18.45 12.33 6.52
CA MET A 224 -18.81 12.15 5.11
C MET A 224 -19.87 11.06 4.89
N ALA A 225 -19.94 10.03 5.76
CA ALA A 225 -20.93 8.98 5.62
C ALA A 225 -22.37 9.47 5.90
N PRO A 226 -22.65 10.24 6.98
CA PRO A 226 -23.95 10.90 7.15
C PRO A 226 -24.32 11.91 6.05
N LEU A 227 -23.32 12.61 5.48
CA LEU A 227 -23.58 13.45 4.31
C LEU A 227 -24.02 12.63 3.09
N GLY A 228 -23.48 11.41 2.93
CA GLY A 228 -23.95 10.46 1.94
C GLY A 228 -25.44 10.14 2.09
N ASP A 229 -25.90 9.90 3.33
CA ASP A 229 -27.32 9.63 3.61
C ASP A 229 -28.21 10.81 3.14
N THR A 230 -27.79 12.06 3.41
CA THR A 230 -28.53 13.26 2.97
C THR A 230 -28.49 13.47 1.46
N ALA A 231 -27.42 13.01 0.80
CA ALA A 231 -27.27 13.06 -0.66
C ALA A 231 -27.96 11.89 -1.40
N GLY A 232 -28.62 10.99 -0.67
CA GLY A 232 -29.26 9.79 -1.21
C GLY A 232 -28.27 8.71 -1.67
N VAL A 233 -27.07 8.67 -1.07
CA VAL A 233 -25.98 7.75 -1.42
C VAL A 233 -25.67 6.83 -0.24
N SER A 234 -25.51 5.54 -0.51
CA SER A 234 -25.21 4.57 0.55
C SER A 234 -23.86 4.86 1.20
N ARG A 235 -23.75 4.64 2.51
CA ARG A 235 -22.48 4.77 3.24
C ARG A 235 -21.41 3.81 2.71
N ALA A 236 -21.81 2.67 2.16
CA ALA A 236 -20.90 1.74 1.50
C ALA A 236 -20.25 2.35 0.25
N THR A 237 -20.98 3.13 -0.52
CA THR A 237 -20.47 3.89 -1.67
C THR A 237 -19.50 4.99 -1.21
N VAL A 238 -19.83 5.70 -0.12
CA VAL A 238 -18.91 6.69 0.49
C VAL A 238 -17.60 6.02 0.93
N LEU A 239 -17.68 4.84 1.53
CA LEU A 239 -16.49 4.05 1.87
C LEU A 239 -15.65 3.69 0.64
N CYS A 240 -16.30 3.32 -0.48
CA CYS A 240 -15.59 3.05 -1.73
C CYS A 240 -14.93 4.32 -2.29
N ALA A 241 -15.61 5.46 -2.26
CA ALA A 241 -15.05 6.75 -2.70
C ALA A 241 -13.82 7.13 -1.88
N TYR A 242 -13.88 6.96 -0.55
CA TYR A 242 -12.74 7.14 0.33
C TYR A 242 -11.57 6.24 -0.07
N GLN A 243 -11.79 4.93 -0.17
CA GLN A 243 -10.71 3.98 -0.48
C GLN A 243 -10.06 4.29 -1.83
N TRP A 244 -10.86 4.47 -2.87
CA TRP A 244 -10.34 4.62 -4.23
C TRP A 244 -9.66 5.97 -4.44
N GLY A 245 -10.23 7.05 -3.89
CA GLY A 245 -9.63 8.38 -3.95
C GLY A 245 -8.32 8.46 -3.17
N GLN A 246 -8.34 8.12 -1.89
CA GLN A 246 -7.16 8.20 -1.04
C GLN A 246 -6.02 7.32 -1.56
N TYR A 247 -6.29 6.05 -1.89
CA TYR A 247 -5.22 5.17 -2.36
C TYR A 247 -4.66 5.55 -3.72
N ALA A 248 -5.46 6.17 -4.60
CA ALA A 248 -4.94 6.75 -5.84
C ALA A 248 -3.89 7.84 -5.54
N MET A 249 -4.14 8.70 -4.56
CA MET A 249 -3.16 9.70 -4.12
C MET A 249 -1.95 9.08 -3.42
N LEU A 250 -2.14 8.04 -2.59
CA LEU A 250 -1.02 7.39 -1.89
C LEU A 250 0.01 6.75 -2.84
N PHE A 251 -0.34 6.48 -4.09
CA PHE A 251 0.63 6.09 -5.12
C PHE A 251 1.48 7.26 -5.64
N LEU A 252 0.93 8.47 -5.61
CA LEU A 252 1.63 9.69 -6.07
C LEU A 252 2.36 10.39 -4.92
N ALA A 253 1.80 10.39 -3.73
CA ALA A 253 2.38 11.10 -2.60
C ALA A 253 3.70 10.46 -2.15
N PRO A 254 4.70 11.26 -1.73
CA PRO A 254 5.96 10.76 -1.20
C PRO A 254 5.76 10.20 0.22
N THR A 255 4.90 9.19 0.34
CA THR A 255 4.62 8.54 1.61
C THR A 255 5.81 7.73 2.10
N GLY A 256 5.86 7.48 3.41
CA GLY A 256 6.91 6.64 3.98
C GLY A 256 7.04 5.28 3.30
N LEU A 257 5.90 4.67 2.90
CA LEU A 257 5.91 3.37 2.19
C LEU A 257 6.52 3.49 0.78
N VAL A 258 6.11 4.48 -0.02
CA VAL A 258 6.64 4.70 -1.37
C VAL A 258 8.11 5.04 -1.32
N MET A 259 8.48 6.02 -0.49
CA MET A 259 9.88 6.46 -0.38
C MET A 259 10.79 5.36 0.15
N ALA A 260 10.31 4.59 1.13
CA ALA A 260 11.04 3.45 1.66
C ALA A 260 11.31 2.38 0.58
N THR A 261 10.31 2.03 -0.20
CA THR A 261 10.44 1.03 -1.28
C THR A 261 11.41 1.52 -2.35
N LEU A 262 11.29 2.78 -2.77
CA LEU A 262 12.19 3.36 -3.77
C LEU A 262 13.63 3.43 -3.28
N GLN A 263 13.84 3.80 -2.01
CA GLN A 263 15.16 3.80 -1.39
C GLN A 263 15.79 2.41 -1.35
N MET A 264 15.01 1.37 -1.01
CA MET A 264 15.51 -0.01 -0.99
C MET A 264 15.89 -0.54 -2.37
N LEU A 265 15.30 0.01 -3.41
CA LEU A 265 15.54 -0.36 -4.81
C LEU A 265 16.49 0.61 -5.53
N ASP A 266 16.99 1.64 -4.85
CA ASP A 266 17.77 2.76 -5.43
C ASP A 266 17.09 3.42 -6.64
N LEU A 267 15.76 3.44 -6.64
CA LEU A 267 14.96 4.04 -7.71
C LEU A 267 14.64 5.51 -7.40
N LYS A 268 14.81 6.37 -8.39
CA LYS A 268 14.42 7.79 -8.29
C LYS A 268 12.90 7.91 -8.24
N TYR A 269 12.42 8.79 -7.36
CA TYR A 269 10.98 9.09 -7.24
C TYR A 269 10.36 9.57 -8.56
N SER A 270 11.11 10.31 -9.39
CA SER A 270 10.67 10.75 -10.71
C SER A 270 10.38 9.60 -11.68
N HIS A 271 11.15 8.50 -11.60
CA HIS A 271 10.90 7.28 -12.40
C HIS A 271 9.62 6.59 -11.96
N TRP A 272 9.39 6.53 -10.65
CA TRP A 272 8.14 6.01 -10.08
C TRP A 272 6.93 6.81 -10.54
N LEU A 273 6.97 8.13 -10.47
CA LEU A 273 5.87 9.00 -10.90
C LEU A 273 5.51 8.77 -12.37
N LYS A 274 6.51 8.73 -13.26
CA LYS A 274 6.28 8.44 -14.69
C LYS A 274 5.63 7.08 -14.91
N PHE A 275 6.03 6.09 -14.12
CA PHE A 275 5.51 4.72 -14.22
C PHE A 275 4.09 4.60 -13.67
N VAL A 276 3.80 5.23 -12.52
CA VAL A 276 2.53 5.00 -11.81
C VAL A 276 1.40 5.91 -12.28
N TRP A 277 1.70 7.07 -12.89
CA TRP A 277 0.71 8.04 -13.30
C TRP A 277 -0.45 7.47 -14.15
N PRO A 278 -0.21 6.65 -15.18
CA PRO A 278 -1.31 6.09 -15.97
C PRO A 278 -2.22 5.17 -15.16
N LEU A 279 -1.65 4.46 -14.17
CA LEU A 279 -2.44 3.61 -13.26
C LEU A 279 -3.30 4.45 -12.31
N VAL A 280 -2.80 5.60 -11.85
CA VAL A 280 -3.59 6.52 -11.00
C VAL A 280 -4.77 7.10 -11.78
N VAL A 281 -4.55 7.53 -13.01
CA VAL A 281 -5.64 8.00 -13.88
C VAL A 281 -6.67 6.88 -14.11
N PHE A 282 -6.20 5.66 -14.38
CA PHE A 282 -7.09 4.51 -14.51
C PHE A 282 -7.91 4.29 -13.24
N VAL A 283 -7.31 4.32 -12.05
CA VAL A 283 -8.01 4.12 -10.77
C VAL A 283 -9.09 5.19 -10.57
N LEU A 284 -8.80 6.46 -10.85
CA LEU A 284 -9.77 7.54 -10.70
C LEU A 284 -10.93 7.41 -11.69
N VAL A 285 -10.63 7.10 -12.95
CA VAL A 285 -11.66 6.94 -13.99
C VAL A 285 -12.51 5.68 -13.73
N TYR A 286 -11.87 4.54 -13.53
CA TYR A 286 -12.55 3.27 -13.28
C TYR A 286 -13.33 3.32 -11.96
N GLY A 287 -12.70 3.80 -10.90
CA GLY A 287 -13.35 4.01 -9.61
C GLY A 287 -14.53 4.97 -9.71
N GLY A 288 -14.37 6.08 -10.44
CA GLY A 288 -15.46 7.03 -10.70
C GLY A 288 -16.64 6.40 -11.42
N ILE A 289 -16.39 5.59 -12.46
CA ILE A 289 -17.45 4.85 -13.16
C ILE A 289 -18.19 3.89 -12.20
N LEU A 290 -17.44 3.11 -11.42
CA LEU A 290 -18.04 2.20 -10.45
C LEU A 290 -18.86 2.93 -9.37
N LEU A 291 -18.39 4.10 -8.91
CA LEU A 291 -19.13 4.92 -7.94
C LEU A 291 -20.44 5.43 -8.51
N VAL A 292 -20.42 5.94 -9.74
CA VAL A 292 -21.65 6.38 -10.43
C VAL A 292 -22.63 5.22 -10.59
N LEU A 293 -22.14 4.04 -11.01
CA LEU A 293 -23.00 2.85 -11.12
C LEU A 293 -23.64 2.47 -9.78
N GLN A 294 -22.93 2.62 -8.66
CA GLN A 294 -23.46 2.37 -7.31
C GLN A 294 -24.60 3.34 -6.90
N THR A 295 -24.70 4.49 -7.53
CA THR A 295 -25.78 5.45 -7.24
C THR A 295 -27.03 5.23 -8.11
N VAL A 296 -26.92 4.42 -9.17
CA VAL A 296 -28.02 4.18 -10.13
C VAL A 296 -28.67 2.81 -9.93
N VAL A 297 -27.91 1.84 -9.40
CA VAL A 297 -28.35 0.47 -9.11
C VAL A 297 -28.71 0.33 -7.64
#